data_9fd2717971bf210a8e839b91f3a0796d
#
_entry.id   9fd2717971bf210a8e839b91f3a0796d
#
_cell.length_a   1.000
_cell.length_b   1.000
_cell.length_c   1.000
_cell.angle_alpha   90.00
_cell.angle_beta   90.00
_cell.angle_gamma   90.00
#
_symmetry.space_group_name_H-M   'P 1'
#
loop_
_entity.id
_entity.type
_entity.pdbx_description
1 polymer ?
#
loop_
_entity_poly.entity_id
_entity_poly.type
_entity_poly.pdbx_seq_one_letter_code
_entity_poly.pdbx_strand_id
1 'polypeptide(L)'
;MWISNAGFCNVMIVFARIEDDKNITGFIVENDPSNGISMGDEEHKLGIRSSSTRQVFFNETKVPVENMLAGRGEGFKIAMNALNVGRIKLAAACLEAQRRTISGAVNYANERVQFKTPISSFGAIQAKIAEMATNAYAGESATYRAAADIENRINIRVSEGNSHQEAELKGVE
;
A
#
# COMPACT_ATOMS: atom_id res chain seq x y z
N MET A 1 2.04 -6.59 17.57
CA MET A 1 2.18 -5.80 16.33
C MET A 1 0.85 -5.15 16.03
N TRP A 2 0.81 -3.88 15.58
CA TRP A 2 -0.43 -3.18 15.21
C TRP A 2 -0.85 -3.57 13.80
N ILE A 3 -2.06 -4.05 13.67
CA ILE A 3 -2.56 -4.61 12.40
C ILE A 3 -3.90 -3.95 12.04
N SER A 4 -3.98 -3.45 10.80
CA SER A 4 -5.24 -2.99 10.22
C SER A 4 -6.20 -4.16 10.07
N ASN A 5 -7.48 -3.91 10.34
CA ASN A 5 -8.57 -4.89 10.29
C ASN A 5 -8.49 -6.01 11.34
N ALA A 6 -7.52 -6.00 12.26
CA ALA A 6 -7.40 -7.04 13.28
C ALA A 6 -8.68 -7.24 14.10
N GLY A 7 -9.47 -6.17 14.32
CA GLY A 7 -10.70 -6.23 15.10
C GLY A 7 -11.83 -7.08 14.49
N PHE A 8 -11.75 -7.42 13.19
CA PHE A 8 -12.79 -8.15 12.48
C PHE A 8 -12.27 -9.10 11.38
N CYS A 9 -10.97 -9.28 11.25
CA CYS A 9 -10.43 -10.25 10.30
C CYS A 9 -10.70 -11.69 10.77
N ASN A 10 -11.02 -12.58 9.83
CA ASN A 10 -11.17 -14.01 10.09
C ASN A 10 -9.87 -14.77 9.81
N VAL A 11 -9.02 -14.24 8.93
CA VAL A 11 -7.78 -14.86 8.50
C VAL A 11 -6.68 -13.80 8.46
N MET A 12 -5.48 -14.19 8.85
CA MET A 12 -4.28 -13.36 8.78
C MET A 12 -3.18 -14.07 8.00
N ILE A 13 -2.39 -13.29 7.25
CA ILE A 13 -1.11 -13.76 6.73
C ILE A 13 -0.03 -13.34 7.71
N VAL A 14 0.64 -14.30 8.30
CA VAL A 14 1.66 -14.08 9.33
C VAL A 14 3.01 -14.48 8.79
N PHE A 15 3.98 -13.59 8.94
CA PHE A 15 5.38 -13.87 8.60
C PHE A 15 6.19 -14.04 9.87
N ALA A 16 6.77 -15.22 10.04
CA ALA A 16 7.56 -15.58 11.21
C ALA A 16 8.82 -16.38 10.83
N ARG A 17 9.78 -16.41 11.72
CA ARG A 17 10.93 -17.31 11.60
C ARG A 17 10.59 -18.65 12.22
N ILE A 18 11.08 -19.72 11.61
CA ILE A 18 11.01 -21.06 12.18
C ILE A 18 12.37 -21.31 12.83
N GLU A 19 12.38 -21.57 14.13
CA GLU A 19 13.62 -21.82 14.89
C GLU A 19 14.70 -20.76 14.63
N ASP A 20 15.91 -21.22 14.25
CA ASP A 20 17.06 -20.37 13.96
C ASP A 20 17.19 -19.93 12.49
N ASP A 21 16.12 -20.07 11.70
CA ASP A 21 16.12 -19.65 10.31
C ASP A 21 16.50 -18.18 10.17
N LYS A 22 17.35 -17.86 9.20
CA LYS A 22 17.66 -16.48 8.83
C LYS A 22 16.51 -15.80 8.14
N ASN A 23 15.75 -16.56 7.34
CA ASN A 23 14.65 -16.10 6.53
C ASN A 23 13.31 -16.27 7.25
N ILE A 24 12.34 -15.45 6.90
CA ILE A 24 10.97 -15.57 7.35
C ILE A 24 10.18 -16.51 6.44
N THR A 25 9.20 -17.21 7.02
CA THR A 25 8.23 -18.05 6.33
C THR A 25 6.84 -17.42 6.46
N GLY A 26 5.99 -17.57 5.46
CA GLY A 26 4.61 -17.10 5.47
C GLY A 26 3.64 -18.18 5.91
N PHE A 27 2.61 -17.81 6.68
CA PHE A 27 1.58 -18.72 7.17
C PHE A 27 0.20 -18.11 7.01
N ILE A 28 -0.78 -18.93 6.67
CA ILE A 28 -2.21 -18.61 6.77
C ILE A 28 -2.66 -18.96 8.19
N VAL A 29 -3.11 -17.97 8.95
CA VAL A 29 -3.54 -18.15 10.33
C VAL A 29 -5.00 -17.73 10.49
N GLU A 30 -5.85 -18.62 10.89
CA GLU A 30 -7.23 -18.32 11.23
C GLU A 30 -7.29 -17.57 12.57
N ASN A 31 -8.12 -16.54 12.63
CA ASN A 31 -8.31 -15.75 13.85
C ASN A 31 -9.25 -16.49 14.80
N ASP A 32 -8.69 -17.41 15.57
CA ASP A 32 -9.40 -18.17 16.58
C ASP A 32 -8.87 -17.84 17.99
N PRO A 33 -9.68 -17.16 18.83
CA PRO A 33 -9.30 -16.86 20.21
C PRO A 33 -9.03 -18.12 21.05
N SER A 34 -9.66 -19.25 20.73
CA SER A 34 -9.43 -20.52 21.43
C SER A 34 -8.04 -21.10 21.14
N ASN A 35 -7.40 -20.66 20.06
CA ASN A 35 -6.05 -21.04 19.65
C ASN A 35 -4.99 -20.01 20.10
N GLY A 36 -5.22 -19.31 21.21
CA GLY A 36 -4.23 -18.42 21.81
C GLY A 36 -4.02 -17.08 21.09
N ILE A 37 -4.94 -16.70 20.21
CA ILE A 37 -4.90 -15.39 19.54
C ILE A 37 -5.73 -14.40 20.34
N SER A 38 -5.15 -13.24 20.67
CA SER A 38 -5.87 -12.16 21.35
C SER A 38 -5.59 -10.82 20.71
N MET A 39 -6.54 -9.91 20.83
CA MET A 39 -6.48 -8.56 20.27
C MET A 39 -6.45 -7.55 21.40
N GLY A 40 -5.63 -6.52 21.28
CA GLY A 40 -5.68 -5.33 22.11
C GLY A 40 -6.89 -4.45 21.79
N ASP A 41 -6.98 -3.33 22.50
CA ASP A 41 -8.00 -2.32 22.26
C ASP A 41 -7.83 -1.64 20.90
N GLU A 42 -8.88 -0.95 20.44
CA GLU A 42 -8.83 -0.13 19.23
C GLU A 42 -7.88 1.05 19.43
N GLU A 43 -6.96 1.26 18.50
CA GLU A 43 -5.97 2.33 18.58
C GLU A 43 -6.58 3.71 18.32
N HIS A 44 -6.29 4.66 19.20
CA HIS A 44 -6.69 6.07 19.08
C HIS A 44 -5.79 6.82 18.10
N LYS A 45 -6.05 6.64 16.78
CA LYS A 45 -5.24 7.26 15.73
C LYS A 45 -5.58 8.74 15.53
N LEU A 46 -4.61 9.51 15.03
CA LEU A 46 -4.79 10.91 14.67
C LEU A 46 -5.79 11.09 13.50
N GLY A 47 -5.82 10.14 12.57
CA GLY A 47 -6.74 10.09 11.42
C GLY A 47 -7.06 8.65 11.04
N ILE A 48 -7.88 8.47 9.99
CA ILE A 48 -8.32 7.16 9.45
C ILE A 48 -8.96 6.31 10.57
N ARG A 49 -9.77 6.92 11.40
CA ARG A 49 -10.37 6.26 12.58
C ARG A 49 -11.44 5.24 12.22
N SER A 50 -12.01 5.32 11.01
CA SER A 50 -12.96 4.34 10.49
C SER A 50 -12.31 3.02 10.07
N SER A 51 -10.98 2.96 9.96
CA SER A 51 -10.21 1.74 9.74
C SER A 51 -9.73 1.20 11.09
N SER A 52 -10.17 0.00 11.46
CA SER A 52 -9.73 -0.67 12.69
C SER A 52 -8.22 -0.90 12.68
N THR A 53 -7.59 -0.64 13.81
CA THR A 53 -6.18 -0.98 14.06
C THR A 53 -6.05 -1.43 15.50
N ARG A 54 -5.62 -2.68 15.69
CA ARG A 54 -5.42 -3.28 17.02
C ARG A 54 -4.09 -3.99 17.10
N GLN A 55 -3.60 -4.17 18.30
CA GLN A 55 -2.47 -5.06 18.54
C GLN A 55 -2.93 -6.50 18.44
N VAL A 56 -2.12 -7.36 17.82
CA VAL A 56 -2.36 -8.80 17.74
C VAL A 56 -1.26 -9.50 18.54
N PHE A 57 -1.69 -10.43 19.38
CA PHE A 57 -0.83 -11.26 20.21
C PHE A 57 -1.10 -12.74 19.91
N PHE A 58 -0.01 -13.49 19.76
CA PHE A 58 -0.03 -14.94 19.57
C PHE A 58 0.59 -15.57 20.82
N ASN A 59 -0.14 -16.47 21.47
CA ASN A 59 0.33 -17.18 22.65
C ASN A 59 0.20 -18.69 22.41
N GLU A 60 1.30 -19.33 22.09
CA GLU A 60 1.38 -20.75 21.73
C GLU A 60 0.37 -21.17 20.65
N THR A 61 0.07 -20.26 19.73
CA THR A 61 -0.87 -20.45 18.62
C THR A 61 -0.39 -21.59 17.71
N LYS A 62 -1.20 -22.60 17.55
CA LYS A 62 -0.91 -23.74 16.68
C LYS A 62 -1.35 -23.43 15.26
N VAL A 63 -0.45 -23.62 14.31
CA VAL A 63 -0.71 -23.43 12.88
C VAL A 63 -0.45 -24.75 12.16
N PRO A 64 -1.42 -25.32 11.43
CA PRO A 64 -1.21 -26.52 10.63
C PRO A 64 -0.08 -26.33 9.62
N VAL A 65 0.71 -27.37 9.37
CA VAL A 65 1.84 -27.32 8.43
C VAL A 65 1.38 -27.01 7.00
N GLU A 66 0.20 -27.49 6.62
CA GLU A 66 -0.45 -27.24 5.34
C GLU A 66 -0.82 -25.77 5.11
N ASN A 67 -0.87 -24.97 6.17
CA ASN A 67 -1.11 -23.53 6.10
C ASN A 67 0.16 -22.71 5.83
N MET A 68 1.30 -23.37 5.64
CA MET A 68 2.53 -22.71 5.20
C MET A 68 2.38 -22.27 3.75
N LEU A 69 2.68 -20.98 3.50
CA LEU A 69 2.66 -20.40 2.15
C LEU A 69 3.99 -20.65 1.46
N ALA A 70 3.94 -21.28 0.29
CA ALA A 70 5.11 -21.69 -0.49
C ALA A 70 6.09 -22.54 0.34
N GLY A 71 7.40 -22.33 0.20
CA GLY A 71 8.42 -23.07 0.93
C GLY A 71 8.90 -22.37 2.21
N ARG A 72 9.54 -23.14 3.09
CA ARG A 72 10.22 -22.62 4.29
C ARG A 72 11.27 -21.57 3.86
N GLY A 73 11.23 -20.40 4.48
CA GLY A 73 12.15 -19.30 4.19
C GLY A 73 11.79 -18.41 3.00
N GLU A 74 10.66 -18.64 2.32
CA GLU A 74 10.22 -17.84 1.16
C GLU A 74 9.30 -16.66 1.52
N GLY A 75 9.01 -16.44 2.79
CA GLY A 75 8.09 -15.41 3.25
C GLY A 75 8.48 -13.99 2.83
N PHE A 76 9.76 -13.67 2.75
CA PHE A 76 10.23 -12.36 2.30
C PHE A 76 9.83 -12.08 0.84
N LYS A 77 9.96 -13.07 -0.04
CA LYS A 77 9.57 -12.96 -1.45
C LYS A 77 8.07 -12.70 -1.58
N ILE A 78 7.26 -13.45 -0.82
CA ILE A 78 5.80 -13.28 -0.79
C ILE A 78 5.42 -11.87 -0.32
N ALA A 79 6.03 -11.39 0.78
CA ALA A 79 5.77 -10.07 1.32
C ALA A 79 6.14 -8.96 0.33
N MET A 80 7.30 -9.08 -0.35
CA MET A 80 7.74 -8.08 -1.33
C MET A 80 6.82 -8.03 -2.55
N ASN A 81 6.38 -9.17 -3.07
CA ASN A 81 5.45 -9.20 -4.20
C ASN A 81 4.11 -8.52 -3.86
N ALA A 82 3.56 -8.76 -2.67
CA ALA A 82 2.36 -8.06 -2.21
C ALA A 82 2.57 -6.54 -2.12
N LEU A 83 3.74 -6.09 -1.64
CA LEU A 83 4.08 -4.67 -1.53
C LEU A 83 4.30 -4.01 -2.90
N ASN A 84 4.89 -4.69 -3.87
CA ASN A 84 5.14 -4.14 -5.20
C ASN A 84 3.82 -3.77 -5.89
N VAL A 85 2.82 -4.65 -5.86
CA VAL A 85 1.47 -4.35 -6.37
C VAL A 85 0.82 -3.20 -5.58
N GLY A 86 1.00 -3.16 -4.26
CA GLY A 86 0.48 -2.09 -3.40
C GLY A 86 1.05 -0.72 -3.75
N ARG A 87 2.33 -0.62 -4.05
CA ARG A 87 3.02 0.64 -4.39
C ARG A 87 2.46 1.29 -5.64
N ILE A 88 2.27 0.55 -6.73
CA ILE A 88 1.71 1.13 -7.97
C ILE A 88 0.26 1.56 -7.79
N LYS A 89 -0.54 0.77 -7.06
CA LYS A 89 -1.93 1.13 -6.73
C LYS A 89 -2.00 2.40 -5.89
N LEU A 90 -1.12 2.55 -4.91
CA LEU A 90 -1.05 3.76 -4.07
C LEU A 90 -0.64 4.99 -4.90
N ALA A 91 0.33 4.86 -5.81
CA ALA A 91 0.71 5.93 -6.72
C ALA A 91 -0.50 6.38 -7.56
N ALA A 92 -1.23 5.46 -8.16
CA ALA A 92 -2.43 5.77 -8.94
C ALA A 92 -3.51 6.47 -8.11
N ALA A 93 -3.74 6.02 -6.88
CA ALA A 93 -4.71 6.64 -5.97
C ALA A 93 -4.37 8.10 -5.61
N CYS A 94 -3.09 8.46 -5.58
CA CYS A 94 -2.65 9.82 -5.29
C CYS A 94 -2.89 10.81 -6.44
N LEU A 95 -3.04 10.35 -7.70
CA LEU A 95 -3.16 11.24 -8.86
C LEU A 95 -4.42 12.11 -8.79
N GLU A 96 -5.55 11.53 -8.48
CA GLU A 96 -6.80 12.28 -8.36
C GLU A 96 -6.77 13.23 -7.16
N ALA A 97 -6.20 12.82 -6.03
CA ALA A 97 -6.03 13.71 -4.87
C ALA A 97 -5.17 14.93 -5.21
N GLN A 98 -4.09 14.77 -5.98
CA GLN A 98 -3.26 15.87 -6.46
C GLN A 98 -4.06 16.82 -7.34
N ARG A 99 -4.80 16.34 -8.32
CA ARG A 99 -5.62 17.16 -9.23
C ARG A 99 -6.66 17.98 -8.47
N ARG A 100 -7.39 17.36 -7.53
CA ARG A 100 -8.38 18.05 -6.68
C ARG A 100 -7.74 19.11 -5.81
N THR A 101 -6.58 18.80 -5.22
CA THR A 101 -5.86 19.74 -4.36
C THR A 101 -5.40 20.96 -5.15
N ILE A 102 -4.86 20.77 -6.36
CA ILE A 102 -4.45 21.89 -7.24
C ILE A 102 -5.65 22.75 -7.61
N SER A 103 -6.76 22.13 -8.06
CA SER A 103 -7.97 22.85 -8.42
C SER A 103 -8.52 23.66 -7.24
N GLY A 104 -8.56 23.06 -6.04
CA GLY A 104 -8.97 23.74 -4.82
C GLY A 104 -8.04 24.91 -4.44
N ALA A 105 -6.74 24.71 -4.56
CA ALA A 105 -5.74 25.74 -4.27
C ALA A 105 -5.86 26.94 -5.24
N VAL A 106 -6.07 26.67 -6.54
CA VAL A 106 -6.25 27.71 -7.55
C VAL A 106 -7.52 28.50 -7.32
N ASN A 107 -8.65 27.82 -7.07
CA ASN A 107 -9.92 28.48 -6.79
C ASN A 107 -9.82 29.35 -5.54
N TYR A 108 -9.30 28.80 -4.46
CA TYR A 108 -9.11 29.57 -3.22
C TYR A 108 -8.18 30.78 -3.41
N ALA A 109 -7.07 30.63 -4.15
CA ALA A 109 -6.14 31.71 -4.41
C ALA A 109 -6.77 32.86 -5.22
N ASN A 110 -7.71 32.56 -6.12
CA ASN A 110 -8.45 33.56 -6.88
C ASN A 110 -9.52 34.27 -6.07
N GLU A 111 -10.12 33.61 -5.12
CA GLU A 111 -11.20 34.15 -4.27
C GLU A 111 -10.68 34.91 -3.05
N ARG A 112 -9.59 34.41 -2.45
CA ARG A 112 -9.05 34.99 -1.21
C ARG A 112 -8.34 36.31 -1.51
N VAL A 113 -8.82 37.39 -0.89
CA VAL A 113 -8.23 38.73 -0.99
C VAL A 113 -7.43 39.06 0.25
N GLN A 114 -6.19 39.48 0.06
CA GLN A 114 -5.31 40.11 1.06
C GLN A 114 -4.65 41.33 0.47
N PHE A 115 -4.43 42.36 1.27
CA PHE A 115 -3.86 43.64 0.80
C PHE A 115 -4.61 44.22 -0.41
N LYS A 116 -5.96 44.06 -0.44
CA LYS A 116 -6.87 44.51 -1.49
C LYS A 116 -6.66 43.82 -2.86
N THR A 117 -6.00 42.67 -2.87
CA THR A 117 -5.64 41.94 -4.10
C THR A 117 -5.85 40.43 -3.90
N PRO A 118 -6.38 39.69 -4.89
CA PRO A 118 -6.41 38.22 -4.83
C PRO A 118 -5.02 37.66 -4.58
N ILE A 119 -4.92 36.66 -3.71
CA ILE A 119 -3.59 36.10 -3.37
C ILE A 119 -2.93 35.38 -4.56
N SER A 120 -3.69 35.00 -5.58
CA SER A 120 -3.16 34.45 -6.85
C SER A 120 -2.22 35.42 -7.59
N SER A 121 -2.27 36.71 -7.28
CA SER A 121 -1.39 37.73 -7.88
C SER A 121 0.00 37.77 -7.24
N PHE A 122 0.20 37.12 -6.09
CA PHE A 122 1.50 37.13 -5.41
C PHE A 122 2.42 36.04 -5.96
N GLY A 123 3.65 36.43 -6.32
CA GLY A 123 4.64 35.53 -6.89
C GLY A 123 4.93 34.28 -6.04
N ALA A 124 4.90 34.40 -4.71
CA ALA A 124 5.07 33.25 -3.81
C ALA A 124 3.95 32.21 -3.95
N ILE A 125 2.70 32.65 -4.17
CA ILE A 125 1.55 31.76 -4.39
C ILE A 125 1.62 31.14 -5.78
N GLN A 126 1.96 31.93 -6.79
CA GLN A 126 2.14 31.45 -8.16
C GLN A 126 3.22 30.38 -8.24
N ALA A 127 4.37 30.60 -7.58
CA ALA A 127 5.45 29.63 -7.53
C ALA A 127 5.01 28.30 -6.88
N LYS A 128 4.25 28.35 -5.78
CA LYS A 128 3.72 27.16 -5.13
C LYS A 128 2.74 26.40 -6.02
N ILE A 129 1.83 27.08 -6.69
CA ILE A 129 0.87 26.45 -7.61
C ILE A 129 1.60 25.83 -8.82
N ALA A 130 2.61 26.52 -9.35
CA ALA A 130 3.44 25.99 -10.43
C ALA A 130 4.20 24.72 -10.00
N GLU A 131 4.77 24.71 -8.79
CA GLU A 131 5.43 23.54 -8.22
C GLU A 131 4.44 22.36 -8.05
N MET A 132 3.25 22.62 -7.51
CA MET A 132 2.19 21.61 -7.38
C MET A 132 1.83 21.01 -8.74
N ALA A 133 1.63 21.83 -9.77
CA ALA A 133 1.28 21.36 -11.11
C ALA A 133 2.42 20.55 -11.74
N THR A 134 3.68 20.99 -11.58
CA THR A 134 4.85 20.28 -12.08
C THR A 134 5.02 18.92 -11.42
N ASN A 135 4.87 18.85 -10.09
CA ASN A 135 4.97 17.60 -9.34
C ASN A 135 3.84 16.63 -9.69
N ALA A 136 2.62 17.14 -9.90
CA ALA A 136 1.49 16.30 -10.33
C ALA A 136 1.73 15.72 -11.73
N TYR A 137 2.22 16.52 -12.68
CA TYR A 137 2.55 16.06 -14.02
C TYR A 137 3.66 14.99 -14.00
N ALA A 138 4.73 15.23 -13.24
CA ALA A 138 5.81 14.27 -13.10
C ALA A 138 5.34 12.96 -12.44
N GLY A 139 4.55 13.04 -11.36
CA GLY A 139 4.00 11.90 -10.68
C GLY A 139 3.05 11.08 -11.56
N GLU A 140 2.18 11.74 -12.31
CA GLU A 140 1.28 11.11 -13.27
C GLU A 140 2.07 10.40 -14.38
N SER A 141 3.03 11.08 -14.99
CA SER A 141 3.88 10.53 -16.05
C SER A 141 4.64 9.28 -15.56
N ALA A 142 5.23 9.33 -14.36
CA ALA A 142 5.96 8.22 -13.78
C ALA A 142 5.03 7.04 -13.49
N THR A 143 3.82 7.30 -12.98
CA THR A 143 2.84 6.25 -12.65
C THR A 143 2.36 5.50 -13.89
N TYR A 144 1.97 6.23 -14.93
CA TYR A 144 1.55 5.62 -16.21
C TYR A 144 2.70 4.89 -16.90
N ARG A 145 3.91 5.43 -16.84
CA ARG A 145 5.08 4.76 -17.38
C ARG A 145 5.37 3.45 -16.67
N ALA A 146 5.37 3.45 -15.34
CA ALA A 146 5.58 2.23 -14.56
C ALA A 146 4.49 1.18 -14.84
N ALA A 147 3.22 1.61 -14.95
CA ALA A 147 2.12 0.69 -15.28
C ALA A 147 2.32 0.06 -16.66
N ALA A 148 2.69 0.85 -17.68
CA ALA A 148 2.95 0.34 -19.03
C ALA A 148 4.16 -0.62 -19.07
N ASP A 149 5.21 -0.33 -18.31
CA ASP A 149 6.40 -1.19 -18.24
C ASP A 149 6.07 -2.54 -17.58
N ILE A 150 5.21 -2.55 -16.53
CA ILE A 150 4.70 -3.78 -15.91
C ILE A 150 3.87 -4.59 -16.91
N GLU A 151 2.92 -3.96 -17.60
CA GLU A 151 2.07 -4.62 -18.59
C GLU A 151 2.91 -5.25 -19.73
N ASN A 152 3.89 -4.50 -20.23
CA ASN A 152 4.81 -4.99 -21.25
C ASN A 152 5.61 -6.22 -20.78
N ARG A 153 6.10 -6.21 -19.54
CA ARG A 153 6.79 -7.37 -18.96
C ARG A 153 5.89 -8.60 -18.83
N ILE A 154 4.64 -8.38 -18.38
CA ILE A 154 3.64 -9.47 -18.30
C ILE A 154 3.42 -10.07 -19.70
N ASN A 155 3.18 -9.24 -20.71
CA ASN A 155 2.94 -9.68 -22.07
C ASN A 155 4.13 -10.47 -22.67
N ILE A 156 5.37 -10.03 -22.41
CA ILE A 156 6.57 -10.76 -22.82
C ILE A 156 6.59 -12.15 -22.17
N ARG A 157 6.39 -12.25 -20.86
CA ARG A 157 6.41 -13.52 -20.13
C ARG A 157 5.30 -14.48 -20.58
N VAL A 158 4.11 -13.95 -20.89
CA VAL A 158 3.03 -14.76 -21.48
C VAL A 158 3.42 -15.28 -22.84
N SER A 159 4.08 -14.47 -23.68
CA SER A 159 4.56 -14.91 -24.99
C SER A 159 5.68 -15.97 -24.91
N GLU A 160 6.41 -16.02 -23.79
CA GLU A 160 7.41 -17.05 -23.46
C GLU A 160 6.79 -18.34 -22.90
N GLY A 161 5.47 -18.41 -22.78
CA GLY A 161 4.74 -19.62 -22.37
C GLY A 161 4.40 -19.71 -20.88
N ASN A 162 4.61 -18.63 -20.09
CA ASN A 162 4.12 -18.59 -18.72
C ASN A 162 2.59 -18.39 -18.71
N SER A 163 1.91 -18.92 -17.70
CA SER A 163 0.52 -18.56 -17.44
C SER A 163 0.42 -17.08 -17.11
N HIS A 164 -0.73 -16.45 -17.37
CA HIS A 164 -0.94 -15.04 -17.06
C HIS A 164 -0.71 -14.75 -15.57
N GLN A 165 -1.15 -15.64 -14.70
CA GLN A 165 -0.98 -15.50 -13.24
C GLN A 165 0.51 -15.53 -12.83
N GLU A 166 1.32 -16.42 -13.40
CA GLU A 166 2.76 -16.47 -13.15
C GLU A 166 3.48 -15.24 -13.71
N ALA A 167 3.04 -14.77 -14.88
CA ALA A 167 3.58 -13.58 -15.51
C ALA A 167 3.27 -12.33 -14.68
N GLU A 168 2.07 -12.20 -14.10
CA GLU A 168 1.73 -11.10 -13.19
C GLU A 168 2.59 -11.09 -11.93
N LEU A 169 2.76 -12.24 -11.27
CA LEU A 169 3.57 -12.35 -10.06
C LEU A 169 5.03 -11.95 -10.29
N LYS A 170 5.58 -12.26 -11.46
CA LYS A 170 6.97 -11.97 -11.83
C LYS A 170 7.13 -10.62 -12.57
N GLY A 171 6.04 -10.04 -13.08
CA GLY A 171 6.06 -8.81 -13.86
C GLY A 171 6.25 -7.54 -13.03
N VAL A 172 5.94 -7.63 -11.73
CA VAL A 172 6.07 -6.52 -10.76
C VAL A 172 7.39 -6.55 -9.97
N GLU A 173 8.25 -7.55 -10.21
CA GLU A 173 9.63 -7.59 -9.71
C GLU A 173 10.55 -6.67 -10.53
#